data_84e08c679af4024f0f52b7343a1ba994
#
_entry.id   84e08c679af4024f0f52b7343a1ba994
#
_cell.length_a   1.000
_cell.length_b   1.000
_cell.length_c   1.000
_cell.angle_alpha   90.00
_cell.angle_beta   90.00
_cell.angle_gamma   90.00
#
_symmetry.space_group_name_H-M   'P 1'
#
loop_
_entity.id
_entity.type
_entity.pdbx_description
1 polymer ?
#
loop_
_entity_poly.entity_id
_entity_poly.type
_entity_poly.pdbx_seq_one_letter_code
_entity_poly.pdbx_strand_id
1 'polypeptide(L)'
;MDLALITAQQVAELFILMGLGALGAKTGLLRPEGKQTLSNLLVNLVVPAMIINSYRMDFSPEILRNLLAAFALSILSSLLGLVITLLFTARNKDSRTPIFRFACIFSNAGYMGLPLISALFGSEGLLYASAYFTIFNLLLWTLGYSIVSGSSDPKKVAGSLLHCPAIYAIVVGLVLYLFQIPLPTLITQPMELLGDMNTPLSMLITGMLIASGDLRRILTDKHIWELTVVRMFFIPVLTIAAFAALGLFRYGMATQVVLLLECCPAASITSVFAVQFRHDEQFAAGSVVLTTLLSILFLPLCALALTMF
;
A
#
# COMPACT_ATOMS: atom_id res chain seq x y z
N MET A 1 -15.14 14.68 -15.39
CA MET A 1 -13.85 15.16 -14.86
C MET A 1 -12.90 13.98 -14.94
N ASP A 2 -11.75 14.12 -15.57
CA ASP A 2 -10.87 12.97 -15.82
C ASP A 2 -10.34 12.36 -14.52
N LEU A 3 -10.26 11.02 -14.47
CA LEU A 3 -9.73 10.26 -13.32
C LEU A 3 -8.40 10.86 -12.80
N ALA A 4 -7.54 11.32 -13.72
CA ALA A 4 -6.28 11.96 -13.38
C ALA A 4 -6.44 13.25 -12.57
N LEU A 5 -7.41 14.10 -12.91
CA LEU A 5 -7.65 15.36 -12.19
C LEU A 5 -8.23 15.09 -10.79
N ILE A 6 -9.15 14.12 -10.69
CA ILE A 6 -9.69 13.69 -9.40
C ILE A 6 -8.56 13.11 -8.55
N THR A 7 -7.72 12.24 -9.13
CA THR A 7 -6.56 11.67 -8.44
C THR A 7 -5.59 12.76 -7.99
N ALA A 8 -5.31 13.77 -8.82
CA ALA A 8 -4.42 14.87 -8.45
C ALA A 8 -4.96 15.66 -7.26
N GLN A 9 -6.26 15.95 -7.26
CA GLN A 9 -6.92 16.63 -6.14
C GLN A 9 -6.84 15.78 -4.86
N GLN A 10 -7.21 14.50 -4.93
CA GLN A 10 -7.15 13.60 -3.78
C GLN A 10 -5.73 13.44 -3.24
N VAL A 11 -4.74 13.28 -4.12
CA VAL A 11 -3.33 13.22 -3.70
C VAL A 11 -2.91 14.53 -3.04
N ALA A 12 -3.33 15.69 -3.54
CA ALA A 12 -3.03 16.97 -2.90
C ALA A 12 -3.64 17.07 -1.49
N GLU A 13 -4.88 16.61 -1.29
CA GLU A 13 -5.53 16.54 0.02
C GLU A 13 -4.75 15.63 1.00
N LEU A 14 -4.32 14.44 0.52
CA LEU A 14 -3.47 13.54 1.30
C LEU A 14 -2.14 14.22 1.70
N PHE A 15 -1.52 15.00 0.80
CA PHE A 15 -0.28 15.71 1.09
C PHE A 15 -0.46 16.86 2.09
N ILE A 16 -1.62 17.53 2.09
CA ILE A 16 -1.95 18.53 3.13
C ILE A 16 -1.98 17.83 4.50
N LEU A 17 -2.66 16.70 4.62
CA LEU A 17 -2.71 15.94 5.87
C LEU A 17 -1.32 15.43 6.30
N MET A 18 -0.48 14.97 5.35
CA MET A 18 0.92 14.63 5.63
C MET A 18 1.71 15.84 6.12
N GLY A 19 1.49 17.02 5.52
CA GLY A 19 2.09 18.29 5.95
C GLY A 19 1.73 18.63 7.40
N LEU A 20 0.47 18.44 7.79
CA LEU A 20 0.04 18.61 9.18
C LEU A 20 0.72 17.61 10.12
N GLY A 21 0.86 16.35 9.71
CA GLY A 21 1.60 15.34 10.47
C GLY A 21 3.07 15.71 10.64
N ALA A 22 3.73 16.19 9.58
CA ALA A 22 5.11 16.64 9.61
C ALA A 22 5.28 17.88 10.51
N LEU A 23 4.36 18.83 10.43
CA LEU A 23 4.36 20.03 11.28
C LEU A 23 4.16 19.63 12.75
N GLY A 24 3.21 18.76 13.05
CA GLY A 24 2.96 18.24 14.40
C GLY A 24 4.18 17.54 15.00
N ALA A 25 4.94 16.79 14.18
CA ALA A 25 6.19 16.16 14.61
C ALA A 25 7.29 17.20 14.88
N LYS A 26 7.45 18.18 14.01
CA LYS A 26 8.48 19.25 14.17
C LYS A 26 8.19 20.18 15.35
N THR A 27 6.93 20.45 15.66
CA THR A 27 6.54 21.29 16.80
C THR A 27 6.51 20.52 18.13
N GLY A 28 6.72 19.19 18.12
CA GLY A 28 6.66 18.35 19.31
C GLY A 28 5.24 18.01 19.77
N LEU A 29 4.19 18.43 19.04
CA LEU A 29 2.81 18.04 19.31
C LEU A 29 2.62 16.53 19.11
N LEU A 30 3.18 15.98 18.04
CA LEU A 30 3.23 14.55 17.79
C LEU A 30 4.63 14.03 18.11
N ARG A 31 4.77 13.39 19.25
CA ARG A 31 6.05 12.86 19.70
C ARG A 31 6.44 11.61 18.91
N PRO A 32 7.74 11.39 18.62
CA PRO A 32 8.22 10.22 17.85
C PRO A 32 7.75 8.88 18.46
N GLU A 33 7.68 8.78 19.78
CA GLU A 33 7.25 7.57 20.50
C GLU A 33 5.77 7.24 20.24
N GLY A 34 4.93 8.25 19.98
CA GLY A 34 3.52 8.09 19.64
C GLY A 34 3.30 7.44 18.27
N LYS A 35 4.27 7.52 17.34
CA LYS A 35 4.15 6.96 16.00
C LYS A 35 3.80 5.47 16.01
N GLN A 36 4.46 4.68 16.86
CA GLN A 36 4.20 3.24 16.96
C GLN A 36 2.78 2.96 17.48
N THR A 37 2.32 3.70 18.47
CA THR A 37 0.97 3.56 19.03
C THR A 37 -0.10 3.88 17.97
N LEU A 38 0.08 4.97 17.22
CA LEU A 38 -0.83 5.36 16.15
C LEU A 38 -0.83 4.32 15.01
N SER A 39 0.36 3.80 14.65
CA SER A 39 0.48 2.73 13.65
C SER A 39 -0.21 1.44 14.11
N ASN A 40 -0.06 1.07 15.38
CA ASN A 40 -0.73 -0.10 15.94
C ASN A 40 -2.26 0.07 15.94
N LEU A 41 -2.76 1.24 16.28
CA LEU A 41 -4.19 1.56 16.22
C LEU A 41 -4.70 1.44 14.78
N LEU A 42 -3.97 2.02 13.82
CA LEU A 42 -4.32 1.97 12.40
C LEU A 42 -4.42 0.53 11.90
N VAL A 43 -3.38 -0.27 12.10
CA VAL A 43 -3.26 -1.62 11.51
C VAL A 43 -4.17 -2.63 12.21
N ASN A 44 -4.35 -2.52 13.53
CA ASN A 44 -5.06 -3.54 14.30
C ASN A 44 -6.55 -3.23 14.51
N LEU A 45 -6.99 -2.00 14.31
CA LEU A 45 -8.37 -1.62 14.57
C LEU A 45 -9.01 -0.90 13.37
N VAL A 46 -8.39 0.16 12.88
CA VAL A 46 -8.96 1.03 11.83
C VAL A 46 -9.04 0.30 10.49
N VAL A 47 -7.95 -0.26 10.01
CA VAL A 47 -7.89 -0.99 8.72
C VAL A 47 -8.81 -2.21 8.72
N PRO A 48 -8.86 -3.08 9.76
CA PRO A 48 -9.84 -4.16 9.83
C PRO A 48 -11.28 -3.68 9.77
N ALA A 49 -11.65 -2.63 10.52
CA ALA A 49 -13.00 -2.06 10.48
C ALA A 49 -13.37 -1.55 9.08
N MET A 50 -12.47 -0.81 8.44
CA MET A 50 -12.66 -0.31 7.08
C MET A 50 -12.83 -1.46 6.06
N ILE A 51 -12.01 -2.51 6.15
CA ILE A 51 -12.11 -3.69 5.28
C ILE A 51 -13.47 -4.36 5.46
N ILE A 52 -13.88 -4.67 6.70
CA ILE A 52 -15.19 -5.32 6.93
C ILE A 52 -16.32 -4.45 6.37
N ASN A 53 -16.28 -3.13 6.55
CA ASN A 53 -17.28 -2.22 6.03
C ASN A 53 -17.35 -2.23 4.48
N SER A 54 -16.22 -2.39 3.79
CA SER A 54 -16.20 -2.43 2.31
C SER A 54 -16.92 -3.64 1.73
N TYR A 55 -17.04 -4.73 2.51
CA TYR A 55 -17.78 -5.93 2.11
C TYR A 55 -19.30 -5.85 2.39
N ARG A 56 -19.76 -4.80 3.09
CA ARG A 56 -21.18 -4.58 3.41
C ARG A 56 -21.92 -3.91 2.26
N MET A 57 -22.09 -4.65 1.17
CA MET A 57 -22.84 -4.23 -0.01
C MET A 57 -23.70 -5.40 -0.50
N ASP A 58 -24.69 -5.09 -1.33
CA ASP A 58 -25.56 -6.08 -1.92
C ASP A 58 -24.77 -7.06 -2.80
N PHE A 59 -25.12 -8.34 -2.71
CA PHE A 59 -24.47 -9.35 -3.52
C PHE A 59 -24.75 -9.12 -5.01
N SER A 60 -23.68 -9.09 -5.80
CA SER A 60 -23.70 -9.02 -7.25
C SER A 60 -22.75 -10.07 -7.83
N PRO A 61 -23.21 -10.93 -8.77
CA PRO A 61 -22.33 -11.87 -9.46
C PRO A 61 -21.20 -11.15 -10.23
N GLU A 62 -21.45 -9.94 -10.70
CA GLU A 62 -20.46 -9.12 -11.39
C GLU A 62 -19.36 -8.65 -10.43
N ILE A 63 -19.75 -8.11 -9.28
CA ILE A 63 -18.82 -7.69 -8.22
C ILE A 63 -18.00 -8.88 -7.74
N LEU A 64 -18.61 -10.05 -7.53
CA LEU A 64 -17.89 -11.26 -7.14
C LEU A 64 -16.87 -11.69 -8.22
N ARG A 65 -17.26 -11.68 -9.49
CA ARG A 65 -16.34 -11.98 -10.59
C ARG A 65 -15.17 -11.02 -10.63
N ASN A 66 -15.42 -9.72 -10.47
CA ASN A 66 -14.38 -8.69 -10.45
C ASN A 66 -13.50 -8.79 -9.19
N LEU A 67 -14.04 -9.18 -8.05
CA LEU A 67 -13.27 -9.47 -6.84
C LEU A 67 -12.30 -10.65 -7.05
N LEU A 68 -12.78 -11.73 -7.67
CA LEU A 68 -11.92 -12.87 -8.01
C LEU A 68 -10.85 -12.48 -9.05
N ALA A 69 -11.22 -11.65 -10.02
CA ALA A 69 -10.27 -11.08 -10.96
C ALA A 69 -9.23 -10.21 -10.22
N ALA A 70 -9.64 -9.38 -9.25
CA ALA A 70 -8.72 -8.56 -8.47
C ALA A 70 -7.68 -9.40 -7.72
N PHE A 71 -8.04 -10.57 -7.18
CA PHE A 71 -7.05 -11.51 -6.61
C PHE A 71 -6.03 -11.98 -7.66
N ALA A 72 -6.49 -12.42 -8.83
CA ALA A 72 -5.59 -12.90 -9.90
C ALA A 72 -4.69 -11.76 -10.43
N LEU A 73 -5.26 -10.57 -10.63
CA LEU A 73 -4.54 -9.37 -11.08
C LEU A 73 -3.50 -8.94 -10.04
N SER A 74 -3.80 -9.05 -8.76
CA SER A 74 -2.88 -8.71 -7.67
C SER A 74 -1.69 -9.69 -7.60
N ILE A 75 -1.92 -10.97 -7.82
CA ILE A 75 -0.84 -11.96 -7.93
C ILE A 75 0.05 -11.63 -9.13
N LEU A 76 -0.54 -11.37 -10.29
CA LEU A 76 0.20 -11.03 -11.50
C LEU A 76 1.01 -9.74 -11.33
N SER A 77 0.39 -8.68 -10.81
CA SER A 77 1.05 -7.39 -10.54
C SER A 77 2.25 -7.56 -9.60
N SER A 78 2.06 -8.26 -8.49
CA SER A 78 3.13 -8.52 -7.52
C SER A 78 4.27 -9.36 -8.10
N LEU A 79 3.95 -10.35 -8.94
CA LEU A 79 4.96 -11.17 -9.65
C LEU A 79 5.73 -10.34 -10.67
N LEU A 80 5.07 -9.44 -11.40
CA LEU A 80 5.74 -8.52 -12.32
C LEU A 80 6.67 -7.58 -11.56
N GLY A 81 6.22 -6.97 -10.46
CA GLY A 81 7.04 -6.13 -9.60
C GLY A 81 8.27 -6.89 -9.06
N LEU A 82 8.09 -8.15 -8.64
CA LEU A 82 9.18 -9.01 -8.22
C LEU A 82 10.19 -9.27 -9.35
N VAL A 83 9.71 -9.71 -10.52
CA VAL A 83 10.59 -10.03 -11.67
C VAL A 83 11.36 -8.79 -12.11
N ILE A 84 10.69 -7.65 -12.28
CA ILE A 84 11.33 -6.37 -12.64
C ILE A 84 12.42 -6.03 -11.62
N THR A 85 12.10 -6.07 -10.33
CA THR A 85 13.05 -5.78 -9.25
C THR A 85 14.26 -6.71 -9.28
N LEU A 86 14.06 -8.02 -9.50
CA LEU A 86 15.14 -8.99 -9.58
C LEU A 86 16.03 -8.75 -10.81
N LEU A 87 15.46 -8.37 -11.96
CA LEU A 87 16.24 -8.04 -13.16
C LEU A 87 17.15 -6.82 -12.92
N PHE A 88 16.64 -5.76 -12.27
CA PHE A 88 17.44 -4.58 -11.95
C PHE A 88 18.52 -4.86 -10.89
N THR A 89 18.29 -5.83 -10.00
CA THR A 89 19.21 -6.15 -8.89
C THR A 89 20.00 -7.44 -9.07
N ALA A 90 19.91 -8.10 -10.24
CA ALA A 90 20.51 -9.41 -10.48
C ALA A 90 22.04 -9.44 -10.26
N ARG A 91 22.71 -8.35 -10.58
CA ARG A 91 24.18 -8.22 -10.45
C ARG A 91 24.61 -7.42 -9.23
N ASN A 92 23.66 -6.90 -8.46
CA ASN A 92 23.97 -6.05 -7.31
C ASN A 92 24.29 -6.92 -6.10
N LYS A 93 25.48 -6.72 -5.51
CA LYS A 93 25.97 -7.42 -4.33
C LYS A 93 26.11 -6.46 -3.11
N ASP A 94 25.56 -5.26 -3.20
CA ASP A 94 25.58 -4.27 -2.14
C ASP A 94 24.80 -4.78 -0.90
N SER A 95 25.27 -4.41 0.29
CA SER A 95 24.59 -4.72 1.56
C SER A 95 23.17 -4.13 1.66
N ARG A 96 22.87 -3.09 0.87
CA ARG A 96 21.55 -2.45 0.77
C ARG A 96 20.57 -3.21 -0.14
N THR A 97 21.05 -4.19 -0.92
CA THR A 97 20.22 -4.93 -1.90
C THR A 97 18.94 -5.55 -1.29
N PRO A 98 18.94 -6.15 -0.08
CA PRO A 98 17.71 -6.66 0.51
C PRO A 98 16.65 -5.59 0.72
N ILE A 99 17.03 -4.43 1.26
CA ILE A 99 16.11 -3.29 1.46
C ILE A 99 15.67 -2.69 0.13
N PHE A 100 16.58 -2.57 -0.85
CA PHE A 100 16.25 -2.13 -2.20
C PHE A 100 15.16 -3.02 -2.82
N ARG A 101 15.35 -4.35 -2.78
CA ARG A 101 14.36 -5.31 -3.29
C ARG A 101 13.04 -5.18 -2.55
N PHE A 102 13.07 -5.13 -1.24
CA PHE A 102 11.86 -5.02 -0.43
C PHE A 102 11.08 -3.76 -0.76
N ALA A 103 11.73 -2.59 -0.79
CA ALA A 103 11.09 -1.31 -1.09
C ALA A 103 10.54 -1.23 -2.53
N CYS A 104 11.18 -1.92 -3.49
CA CYS A 104 10.69 -1.99 -4.87
C CYS A 104 9.48 -2.93 -5.01
N ILE A 105 9.46 -4.06 -4.32
CA ILE A 105 8.38 -5.05 -4.44
C ILE A 105 7.12 -4.60 -3.69
N PHE A 106 7.27 -4.03 -2.51
CA PHE A 106 6.14 -3.72 -1.62
C PHE A 106 5.73 -2.26 -1.70
N SER A 107 4.50 -2.02 -2.18
CA SER A 107 3.88 -0.70 -2.26
C SER A 107 3.32 -0.22 -0.93
N ASN A 108 3.18 1.08 -0.74
CA ASN A 108 2.50 1.66 0.42
C ASN A 108 0.96 1.58 0.31
N ALA A 109 0.47 0.40 -0.07
CA ALA A 109 -0.95 0.16 -0.28
C ALA A 109 -1.79 0.44 0.97
N GLY A 110 -1.31 0.07 2.17
CA GLY A 110 -2.04 0.23 3.42
C GLY A 110 -2.20 1.69 3.86
N TYR A 111 -1.11 2.47 3.87
CA TYR A 111 -1.13 3.84 4.38
C TYR A 111 -1.55 4.87 3.33
N MET A 112 -1.20 4.69 2.07
CA MET A 112 -1.50 5.65 1.00
C MET A 112 -2.50 5.12 -0.01
N GLY A 113 -2.40 3.83 -0.35
CA GLY A 113 -3.27 3.23 -1.36
C GLY A 113 -4.72 3.14 -0.92
N LEU A 114 -5.01 2.57 0.27
CA LEU A 114 -6.39 2.43 0.74
C LEU A 114 -7.12 3.77 0.87
N PRO A 115 -6.53 4.85 1.45
CA PRO A 115 -7.14 6.18 1.43
C PRO A 115 -7.46 6.69 0.01
N LEU A 116 -6.51 6.54 -0.91
CA LEU A 116 -6.67 6.95 -2.29
C LEU A 116 -7.81 6.19 -2.99
N ILE A 117 -7.84 4.87 -2.85
CA ILE A 117 -8.91 4.03 -3.42
C ILE A 117 -10.26 4.34 -2.81
N SER A 118 -10.33 4.56 -1.50
CA SER A 118 -11.56 4.97 -0.82
C SER A 118 -12.13 6.26 -1.40
N ALA A 119 -11.27 7.25 -1.62
CA ALA A 119 -11.65 8.54 -2.16
C ALA A 119 -12.08 8.50 -3.65
N LEU A 120 -11.40 7.64 -4.45
CA LEU A 120 -11.69 7.55 -5.90
C LEU A 120 -12.85 6.62 -6.24
N PHE A 121 -12.99 5.51 -5.54
CA PHE A 121 -13.87 4.40 -5.92
C PHE A 121 -14.82 3.95 -4.80
N GLY A 122 -14.75 4.57 -3.64
CA GLY A 122 -15.64 4.25 -2.51
C GLY A 122 -15.51 2.80 -2.01
N SER A 123 -16.63 2.26 -1.52
CA SER A 123 -16.66 0.92 -0.89
C SER A 123 -16.36 -0.21 -1.88
N GLU A 124 -16.81 -0.12 -3.13
CA GLU A 124 -16.53 -1.13 -4.15
C GLU A 124 -15.04 -1.18 -4.48
N GLY A 125 -14.39 -0.02 -4.63
CA GLY A 125 -12.94 0.05 -4.79
C GLY A 125 -12.18 -0.55 -3.62
N LEU A 126 -12.62 -0.28 -2.38
CA LEU A 126 -12.02 -0.87 -1.18
C LEU A 126 -12.19 -2.40 -1.13
N LEU A 127 -13.31 -2.92 -1.62
CA LEU A 127 -13.52 -4.37 -1.74
C LEU A 127 -12.48 -4.99 -2.68
N TYR A 128 -12.23 -4.42 -3.86
CA TYR A 128 -11.17 -4.92 -4.75
C TYR A 128 -9.76 -4.67 -4.18
N ALA A 129 -9.56 -3.55 -3.49
CA ALA A 129 -8.31 -3.27 -2.79
C ALA A 129 -8.01 -4.28 -1.69
N SER A 130 -9.03 -4.85 -1.04
CA SER A 130 -8.84 -5.90 -0.03
C SER A 130 -8.23 -7.18 -0.61
N ALA A 131 -8.54 -7.51 -1.87
CA ALA A 131 -7.91 -8.62 -2.60
C ALA A 131 -6.41 -8.36 -2.80
N TYR A 132 -6.04 -7.15 -3.26
CA TYR A 132 -4.64 -6.75 -3.37
C TYR A 132 -3.94 -6.79 -2.01
N PHE A 133 -4.58 -6.26 -0.97
CA PHE A 133 -4.02 -6.20 0.36
C PHE A 133 -3.81 -7.59 0.99
N THR A 134 -4.66 -8.57 0.63
CA THR A 134 -4.48 -9.98 1.00
C THR A 134 -3.21 -10.55 0.39
N ILE A 135 -3.05 -10.43 -0.93
CA ILE A 135 -1.86 -10.92 -1.65
C ILE A 135 -0.60 -10.20 -1.17
N PHE A 136 -0.69 -8.88 -0.98
CA PHE A 136 0.36 -8.07 -0.40
C PHE A 136 0.83 -8.61 0.95
N ASN A 137 -0.07 -8.86 1.91
CA ASN A 137 0.29 -9.38 3.22
C ASN A 137 0.86 -10.80 3.16
N LEU A 138 0.28 -11.68 2.33
CA LEU A 138 0.84 -13.01 2.10
C LEU A 138 2.29 -12.95 1.62
N LEU A 139 2.57 -12.12 0.61
CA LEU A 139 3.90 -11.95 0.06
C LEU A 139 4.84 -11.21 1.02
N LEU A 140 4.34 -10.23 1.76
CA LEU A 140 5.11 -9.46 2.74
C LEU A 140 5.72 -10.38 3.80
N TRP A 141 4.88 -11.22 4.40
CA TRP A 141 5.30 -12.10 5.50
C TRP A 141 5.99 -13.38 5.04
N THR A 142 5.90 -13.75 3.75
CA THR A 142 6.62 -14.87 3.16
C THR A 142 7.91 -14.41 2.48
N LEU A 143 7.75 -13.86 1.29
CA LEU A 143 8.86 -13.42 0.43
C LEU A 143 9.59 -12.21 1.03
N GLY A 144 8.86 -11.19 1.47
CA GLY A 144 9.42 -9.95 2.03
C GLY A 144 10.25 -10.23 3.27
N TYR A 145 9.68 -10.99 4.21
CA TYR A 145 10.41 -11.44 5.39
C TYR A 145 11.68 -12.21 5.02
N SER A 146 11.60 -13.16 4.09
CA SER A 146 12.75 -13.96 3.62
C SER A 146 13.86 -13.10 3.00
N ILE A 147 13.49 -12.10 2.17
CA ILE A 147 14.44 -11.17 1.53
C ILE A 147 15.24 -10.39 2.59
N VAL A 148 14.58 -9.90 3.63
CA VAL A 148 15.20 -8.98 4.60
C VAL A 148 15.88 -9.74 5.75
N SER A 149 15.30 -10.85 6.22
CA SER A 149 15.88 -11.67 7.30
C SER A 149 16.99 -12.61 6.83
N GLY A 150 17.06 -12.88 5.52
CA GLY A 150 17.95 -13.92 4.97
C GLY A 150 17.56 -15.34 5.39
N SER A 151 16.37 -15.53 6.00
CA SER A 151 15.88 -16.81 6.52
C SER A 151 14.49 -17.12 5.98
N SER A 152 14.26 -18.37 5.59
CA SER A 152 12.98 -18.87 5.10
C SER A 152 12.41 -19.90 6.09
N ASP A 153 12.25 -19.55 7.37
CA ASP A 153 11.66 -20.42 8.38
C ASP A 153 10.11 -20.46 8.21
N PRO A 154 9.53 -21.60 7.73
CA PRO A 154 8.09 -21.68 7.47
C PRO A 154 7.22 -21.49 8.72
N LYS A 155 7.73 -21.83 9.92
CA LYS A 155 6.97 -21.69 11.17
C LYS A 155 6.81 -20.23 11.57
N LYS A 156 7.84 -19.41 11.39
CA LYS A 156 7.78 -17.96 11.65
C LYS A 156 6.87 -17.26 10.68
N VAL A 157 6.93 -17.64 9.41
CA VAL A 157 6.05 -17.14 8.35
C VAL A 157 4.58 -17.43 8.66
N ALA A 158 4.24 -18.68 8.94
CA ALA A 158 2.87 -19.07 9.29
C ALA A 158 2.37 -18.35 10.55
N GLY A 159 3.22 -18.20 11.56
CA GLY A 159 2.89 -17.45 12.78
C GLY A 159 2.54 -15.99 12.49
N SER A 160 3.31 -15.33 11.63
CA SER A 160 3.07 -13.91 11.28
C SER A 160 1.77 -13.71 10.50
N LEU A 161 1.42 -14.63 9.60
CA LEU A 161 0.15 -14.61 8.87
C LEU A 161 -1.05 -14.80 9.80
N LEU A 162 -0.94 -15.74 10.76
CA LEU A 162 -2.00 -16.00 11.74
C LEU A 162 -2.22 -14.84 12.74
N HIS A 163 -1.31 -13.88 12.81
CA HIS A 163 -1.46 -12.70 13.68
C HIS A 163 -1.77 -11.42 12.89
N CYS A 164 -2.10 -11.52 11.59
CA CYS A 164 -2.45 -10.36 10.77
C CYS A 164 -3.95 -10.03 10.85
N PRO A 165 -4.37 -8.95 11.53
CA PRO A 165 -5.79 -8.62 11.73
C PRO A 165 -6.54 -8.38 10.42
N ALA A 166 -5.84 -7.87 9.39
CA ALA A 166 -6.45 -7.62 8.09
C ALA A 166 -6.93 -8.91 7.41
N ILE A 167 -6.21 -10.03 7.57
CA ILE A 167 -6.63 -11.32 7.01
C ILE A 167 -7.94 -11.79 7.64
N TYR A 168 -8.08 -11.66 8.96
CA TYR A 168 -9.33 -11.97 9.65
C TYR A 168 -10.47 -11.07 9.20
N ALA A 169 -10.21 -9.77 9.03
CA ALA A 169 -11.19 -8.81 8.54
C ALA A 169 -11.70 -9.18 7.13
N ILE A 170 -10.81 -9.62 6.23
CA ILE A 170 -11.16 -10.07 4.89
C ILE A 170 -12.02 -11.33 4.94
N VAL A 171 -11.65 -12.32 5.75
CA VAL A 171 -12.44 -13.56 5.92
C VAL A 171 -13.83 -13.24 6.45
N VAL A 172 -13.92 -12.42 7.50
CA VAL A 172 -15.21 -11.99 8.07
C VAL A 172 -16.01 -11.21 7.03
N GLY A 173 -15.40 -10.24 6.37
CA GLY A 173 -16.04 -9.44 5.32
C GLY A 173 -16.55 -10.31 4.18
N LEU A 174 -15.78 -11.28 3.69
CA LEU A 174 -16.18 -12.20 2.63
C LEU A 174 -17.38 -13.06 3.05
N VAL A 175 -17.41 -13.56 4.29
CA VAL A 175 -18.56 -14.29 4.85
C VAL A 175 -19.79 -13.38 4.87
N LEU A 176 -19.69 -12.15 5.37
CA LEU A 176 -20.79 -11.20 5.39
C LEU A 176 -21.33 -10.92 3.99
N TYR A 177 -20.44 -10.74 3.01
CA TYR A 177 -20.79 -10.46 1.62
C TYR A 177 -21.48 -11.65 0.93
N LEU A 178 -20.91 -12.85 1.05
CA LEU A 178 -21.44 -14.05 0.38
C LEU A 178 -22.77 -14.54 0.98
N PHE A 179 -22.93 -14.44 2.29
CA PHE A 179 -24.13 -14.90 2.99
C PHE A 179 -25.13 -13.78 3.26
N GLN A 180 -24.82 -12.53 2.85
CA GLN A 180 -25.67 -11.35 3.01
C GLN A 180 -26.18 -11.19 4.46
N ILE A 181 -25.28 -11.40 5.44
CA ILE A 181 -25.64 -11.34 6.86
C ILE A 181 -25.87 -9.88 7.28
N PRO A 182 -27.08 -9.50 7.69
CA PRO A 182 -27.36 -8.15 8.13
C PRO A 182 -26.73 -7.90 9.50
N LEU A 183 -25.91 -6.84 9.61
CA LEU A 183 -25.38 -6.39 10.89
C LEU A 183 -26.25 -5.26 11.46
N PRO A 184 -26.54 -5.29 12.79
CA PRO A 184 -27.26 -4.20 13.45
C PRO A 184 -26.51 -2.88 13.35
N THR A 185 -27.25 -1.76 13.25
CA THR A 185 -26.69 -0.40 13.16
C THR A 185 -25.79 -0.07 14.35
N LEU A 186 -26.09 -0.63 15.51
CA LEU A 186 -25.29 -0.50 16.73
C LEU A 186 -23.83 -1.00 16.55
N ILE A 187 -23.61 -1.96 15.66
CA ILE A 187 -22.27 -2.50 15.32
C ILE A 187 -21.67 -1.74 14.15
N THR A 188 -22.48 -1.44 13.12
CA THR A 188 -21.96 -0.87 11.88
C THR A 188 -21.54 0.58 12.01
N GLN A 189 -22.27 1.41 12.76
CA GLN A 189 -21.90 2.82 12.95
C GLN A 189 -20.53 3.00 13.63
N PRO A 190 -20.19 2.34 14.76
CA PRO A 190 -18.85 2.42 15.33
C PRO A 190 -17.76 1.93 14.37
N MET A 191 -18.05 0.89 13.56
CA MET A 191 -17.09 0.39 12.56
C MET A 191 -16.85 1.39 11.44
N GLU A 192 -17.89 2.10 10.98
CA GLU A 192 -17.77 3.18 9.98
C GLU A 192 -16.91 4.32 10.54
N LEU A 193 -17.21 4.81 11.73
CA LEU A 193 -16.41 5.85 12.39
C LEU A 193 -14.94 5.47 12.57
N LEU A 194 -14.65 4.20 12.90
CA LEU A 194 -13.29 3.68 12.96
C LEU A 194 -12.66 3.64 11.58
N GLY A 195 -13.37 3.14 10.57
CA GLY A 195 -12.89 3.05 9.20
C GLY A 195 -12.52 4.43 8.62
N ASP A 196 -13.33 5.45 8.91
CA ASP A 196 -13.12 6.83 8.46
C ASP A 196 -11.84 7.47 9.04
N MET A 197 -11.32 6.94 10.15
CA MET A 197 -10.03 7.37 10.69
C MET A 197 -8.84 6.95 9.82
N ASN A 198 -9.02 6.02 8.86
CA ASN A 198 -7.91 5.48 8.08
C ASN A 198 -7.14 6.59 7.36
N THR A 199 -7.82 7.43 6.60
CA THR A 199 -7.18 8.49 5.81
C THR A 199 -6.42 9.50 6.69
N PRO A 200 -7.04 10.18 7.67
CA PRO A 200 -6.32 11.17 8.45
C PRO A 200 -5.19 10.54 9.29
N LEU A 201 -5.43 9.39 9.90
CA LEU A 201 -4.44 8.76 10.77
C LEU A 201 -3.21 8.27 9.98
N SER A 202 -3.41 7.61 8.85
CA SER A 202 -2.32 7.11 7.99
C SER A 202 -1.47 8.26 7.42
N MET A 203 -2.10 9.37 7.05
CA MET A 203 -1.42 10.54 6.51
C MET A 203 -0.61 11.29 7.58
N LEU A 204 -1.17 11.44 8.79
CA LEU A 204 -0.43 12.02 9.91
C LEU A 204 0.81 11.19 10.26
N ILE A 205 0.69 9.85 10.31
CA ILE A 205 1.81 8.93 10.56
C ILE A 205 2.87 9.06 9.46
N THR A 206 2.45 9.12 8.19
CA THR A 206 3.36 9.29 7.04
C THR A 206 4.07 10.65 7.11
N GLY A 207 3.37 11.70 7.49
CA GLY A 207 3.95 13.02 7.74
C GLY A 207 5.00 13.02 8.85
N MET A 208 4.74 12.32 9.96
CA MET A 208 5.74 12.13 11.02
C MET A 208 7.00 11.41 10.51
N LEU A 209 6.83 10.42 9.62
CA LEU A 209 7.96 9.72 8.99
C LEU A 209 8.79 10.66 8.10
N ILE A 210 8.13 11.48 7.28
CA ILE A 210 8.80 12.48 6.42
C ILE A 210 9.58 13.48 7.28
N ALA A 211 9.01 13.95 8.39
CA ALA A 211 9.64 14.91 9.29
C ALA A 211 10.91 14.38 9.96
N SER A 212 11.02 13.07 10.15
CA SER A 212 12.20 12.43 10.74
C SER A 212 13.35 12.20 9.75
N GLY A 213 13.13 12.43 8.44
CA GLY A 213 14.13 12.22 7.39
C GLY A 213 15.11 13.40 7.23
N ASP A 214 16.37 13.11 6.96
CA ASP A 214 17.36 14.10 6.50
C ASP A 214 17.24 14.29 4.98
N LEU A 215 16.46 15.30 4.57
CA LEU A 215 16.18 15.58 3.15
C LEU A 215 17.44 15.82 2.33
N ARG A 216 18.47 16.47 2.90
CA ARG A 216 19.72 16.74 2.18
C ARG A 216 20.43 15.45 1.82
N ARG A 217 20.53 14.54 2.76
CA ARG A 217 21.15 13.22 2.55
C ARG A 217 20.32 12.38 1.58
N ILE A 218 19.00 12.37 1.72
CA ILE A 218 18.08 11.66 0.83
C ILE A 218 18.27 12.10 -0.63
N LEU A 219 18.34 13.40 -0.88
CA LEU A 219 18.48 13.95 -2.23
C LEU A 219 19.87 13.74 -2.86
N THR A 220 20.90 13.46 -2.05
CA THR A 220 22.27 13.23 -2.53
C THR A 220 22.63 11.75 -2.68
N ASP A 221 21.85 10.83 -2.12
CA ASP A 221 22.12 9.38 -2.20
C ASP A 221 21.64 8.82 -3.55
N LYS A 222 22.61 8.43 -4.39
CA LYS A 222 22.35 7.86 -5.72
C LYS A 222 21.51 6.57 -5.67
N HIS A 223 21.73 5.71 -4.67
CA HIS A 223 21.00 4.46 -4.56
C HIS A 223 19.53 4.65 -4.18
N ILE A 224 19.20 5.72 -3.42
CA ILE A 224 17.81 6.12 -3.18
C ILE A 224 17.13 6.55 -4.48
N TRP A 225 17.82 7.28 -5.34
CA TRP A 225 17.30 7.66 -6.67
C TRP A 225 17.13 6.46 -7.59
N GLU A 226 18.10 5.55 -7.64
CA GLU A 226 18.01 4.30 -8.42
C GLU A 226 16.76 3.48 -8.01
N LEU A 227 16.57 3.28 -6.69
CA LEU A 227 15.39 2.63 -6.14
C LEU A 227 14.10 3.36 -6.55
N THR A 228 14.09 4.67 -6.38
CA THR A 228 12.93 5.51 -6.68
C THR A 228 12.52 5.41 -8.15
N VAL A 229 13.48 5.44 -9.07
CA VAL A 229 13.22 5.26 -10.51
C VAL A 229 12.67 3.86 -10.80
N VAL A 230 13.22 2.83 -10.19
CA VAL A 230 12.68 1.47 -10.38
C VAL A 230 11.26 1.38 -9.84
N ARG A 231 11.02 1.86 -8.61
CA ARG A 231 9.72 1.74 -7.93
C ARG A 231 8.64 2.61 -8.57
N MET A 232 8.95 3.86 -8.88
CA MET A 232 7.94 4.85 -9.30
C MET A 232 7.76 4.93 -10.81
N PHE A 233 8.73 4.44 -11.60
CA PHE A 233 8.67 4.51 -13.05
C PHE A 233 8.66 3.12 -13.71
N PHE A 234 9.71 2.30 -13.53
CA PHE A 234 9.80 1.04 -14.27
C PHE A 234 8.71 0.03 -13.88
N ILE A 235 8.45 -0.15 -12.58
CA ILE A 235 7.43 -1.10 -12.14
C ILE A 235 6.03 -0.67 -12.62
N PRO A 236 5.54 0.56 -12.40
CA PRO A 236 4.25 1.00 -12.92
C PRO A 236 4.14 0.89 -14.44
N VAL A 237 5.11 1.43 -15.17
CA VAL A 237 5.05 1.46 -16.65
C VAL A 237 5.01 0.05 -17.24
N LEU A 238 5.89 -0.84 -16.77
CA LEU A 238 5.96 -2.21 -17.31
C LEU A 238 4.74 -3.05 -16.88
N THR A 239 4.21 -2.83 -15.67
CA THR A 239 2.99 -3.53 -15.21
C THR A 239 1.76 -3.06 -15.98
N ILE A 240 1.57 -1.75 -16.18
CA ILE A 240 0.49 -1.20 -17.01
C ILE A 240 0.60 -1.71 -18.44
N ALA A 241 1.79 -1.69 -19.05
CA ALA A 241 2.02 -2.18 -20.38
C ALA A 241 1.71 -3.70 -20.51
N ALA A 242 2.11 -4.51 -19.53
CA ALA A 242 1.81 -5.93 -19.50
C ALA A 242 0.29 -6.18 -19.38
N PHE A 243 -0.42 -5.42 -18.52
CA PHE A 243 -1.87 -5.53 -18.36
C PHE A 243 -2.59 -5.13 -19.65
N ALA A 244 -2.14 -4.09 -20.33
CA ALA A 244 -2.66 -3.68 -21.64
C ALA A 244 -2.44 -4.76 -22.70
N ALA A 245 -1.24 -5.29 -22.81
CA ALA A 245 -0.89 -6.35 -23.77
C ALA A 245 -1.71 -7.63 -23.57
N LEU A 246 -2.06 -7.95 -22.31
CA LEU A 246 -2.87 -9.10 -21.95
C LEU A 246 -4.39 -8.84 -22.00
N GLY A 247 -4.83 -7.62 -22.36
CA GLY A 247 -6.24 -7.24 -22.43
C GLY A 247 -6.97 -7.28 -21.08
N LEU A 248 -6.25 -7.01 -20.00
CA LEU A 248 -6.78 -7.12 -18.64
C LEU A 248 -7.62 -5.90 -18.20
N PHE A 249 -7.62 -4.82 -18.97
CA PHE A 249 -8.47 -3.66 -18.71
C PHE A 249 -9.97 -3.95 -18.85
N ARG A 250 -10.34 -5.09 -19.45
CA ARG A 250 -11.71 -5.62 -19.49
C ARG A 250 -12.37 -5.83 -18.13
N TYR A 251 -11.59 -5.90 -17.04
CA TYR A 251 -12.10 -6.01 -15.67
C TYR A 251 -12.38 -4.63 -15.02
N GLY A 252 -12.28 -3.54 -15.79
CA GLY A 252 -12.68 -2.21 -15.39
C GLY A 252 -12.07 -1.74 -14.07
N MET A 253 -12.92 -1.38 -13.11
CA MET A 253 -12.49 -0.84 -11.80
C MET A 253 -11.52 -1.76 -11.06
N ALA A 254 -11.69 -3.09 -11.12
CA ALA A 254 -10.79 -4.03 -10.45
C ALA A 254 -9.34 -3.89 -10.96
N THR A 255 -9.15 -3.72 -12.27
CA THR A 255 -7.83 -3.47 -12.86
C THR A 255 -7.26 -2.12 -12.43
N GLN A 256 -8.07 -1.06 -12.47
CA GLN A 256 -7.64 0.29 -12.07
C GLN A 256 -7.20 0.33 -10.61
N VAL A 257 -7.97 -0.30 -9.73
CA VAL A 257 -7.65 -0.39 -8.29
C VAL A 257 -6.31 -1.11 -8.07
N VAL A 258 -6.13 -2.30 -8.67
CA VAL A 258 -4.88 -3.08 -8.52
C VAL A 258 -3.67 -2.31 -9.04
N LEU A 259 -3.79 -1.68 -10.22
CA LEU A 259 -2.69 -0.90 -10.80
C LEU A 259 -2.38 0.36 -10.00
N LEU A 260 -3.38 1.10 -9.49
CA LEU A 260 -3.14 2.26 -8.64
C LEU A 260 -2.47 1.88 -7.31
N LEU A 261 -2.84 0.75 -6.71
CA LEU A 261 -2.18 0.24 -5.52
C LEU A 261 -0.73 -0.18 -5.80
N GLU A 262 -0.47 -0.77 -6.97
CA GLU A 262 0.90 -1.08 -7.41
C GLU A 262 1.71 0.19 -7.68
N CYS A 263 1.11 1.26 -8.20
CA CYS A 263 1.78 2.54 -8.45
C CYS A 263 2.09 3.35 -7.17
N CYS A 264 1.60 2.93 -6.00
CA CYS A 264 1.90 3.60 -4.75
C CYS A 264 3.41 3.57 -4.43
N PRO A 265 3.94 4.54 -3.64
CA PRO A 265 5.35 4.60 -3.26
C PRO A 265 5.80 3.36 -2.46
N ALA A 266 7.06 3.31 -2.07
CA ALA A 266 7.59 2.22 -1.26
C ALA A 266 6.88 2.12 0.10
N ALA A 267 6.63 0.89 0.56
CA ALA A 267 5.91 0.62 1.80
C ALA A 267 6.63 1.21 3.02
N SER A 268 5.88 1.89 3.90
CA SER A 268 6.42 2.46 5.15
C SER A 268 7.04 1.40 6.08
N ILE A 269 6.57 0.16 6.00
CA ILE A 269 7.13 -0.97 6.76
C ILE A 269 8.58 -1.31 6.38
N THR A 270 9.07 -0.83 5.23
CA THR A 270 10.48 -0.95 4.82
C THR A 270 11.43 -0.41 5.90
N SER A 271 11.10 0.74 6.49
CA SER A 271 11.89 1.33 7.57
C SER A 271 11.86 0.49 8.84
N VAL A 272 10.72 -0.12 9.16
CA VAL A 272 10.56 -0.98 10.34
C VAL A 272 11.42 -2.25 10.20
N PHE A 273 11.38 -2.87 9.02
CA PHE A 273 12.16 -4.08 8.76
C PHE A 273 13.66 -3.79 8.69
N ALA A 274 14.08 -2.61 8.21
CA ALA A 274 15.48 -2.21 8.24
C ALA A 274 16.02 -2.15 9.68
N VAL A 275 15.27 -1.56 10.61
CA VAL A 275 15.62 -1.54 12.05
C VAL A 275 15.63 -2.96 12.62
N GLN A 276 14.58 -3.74 12.40
CA GLN A 276 14.41 -5.07 12.98
C GLN A 276 15.49 -6.05 12.54
N PHE A 277 15.94 -5.97 11.28
CA PHE A 277 16.93 -6.88 10.70
C PHE A 277 18.33 -6.26 10.56
N ARG A 278 18.56 -5.10 11.18
CA ARG A 278 19.85 -4.41 11.25
C ARG A 278 20.44 -4.08 9.87
N HIS A 279 19.59 -3.61 8.96
CA HIS A 279 19.98 -3.05 7.67
C HIS A 279 20.21 -1.53 7.77
N ASP A 280 20.56 -0.89 6.63
CA ASP A 280 20.73 0.57 6.55
C ASP A 280 19.36 1.27 6.72
N GLU A 281 19.11 1.73 7.97
CA GLU A 281 17.85 2.40 8.36
C GLU A 281 17.66 3.74 7.61
N GLN A 282 18.76 4.45 7.36
CA GLN A 282 18.71 5.74 6.69
C GLN A 282 18.38 5.58 5.21
N PHE A 283 18.94 4.58 4.56
CA PHE A 283 18.59 4.21 3.19
C PHE A 283 17.12 3.80 3.08
N ALA A 284 16.63 2.96 4.01
CA ALA A 284 15.25 2.52 4.04
C ALA A 284 14.26 3.69 4.23
N ALA A 285 14.50 4.52 5.27
CA ALA A 285 13.64 5.67 5.55
C ALA A 285 13.69 6.69 4.40
N GLY A 286 14.88 6.97 3.87
CA GLY A 286 15.07 7.87 2.74
C GLY A 286 14.34 7.42 1.48
N SER A 287 14.36 6.11 1.19
CA SER A 287 13.65 5.52 0.05
C SER A 287 12.13 5.68 0.19
N VAL A 288 11.58 5.43 1.38
CA VAL A 288 10.15 5.65 1.64
C VAL A 288 9.79 7.13 1.51
N VAL A 289 10.58 8.02 2.09
CA VAL A 289 10.33 9.48 2.05
C VAL A 289 10.38 9.99 0.62
N LEU A 290 11.44 9.68 -0.15
CA LEU A 290 11.58 10.20 -1.52
C LEU A 290 10.49 9.68 -2.45
N THR A 291 10.21 8.37 -2.42
CA THR A 291 9.13 7.80 -3.23
C THR A 291 7.77 8.38 -2.85
N THR A 292 7.51 8.61 -1.55
CA THR A 292 6.27 9.25 -1.10
C THR A 292 6.18 10.69 -1.59
N LEU A 293 7.23 11.51 -1.48
CA LEU A 293 7.21 12.89 -1.96
C LEU A 293 6.97 12.97 -3.47
N LEU A 294 7.60 12.08 -4.25
CA LEU A 294 7.42 12.06 -5.71
C LEU A 294 6.07 11.48 -6.14
N SER A 295 5.38 10.74 -5.29
CA SER A 295 4.05 10.20 -5.62
C SER A 295 3.01 11.28 -5.89
N ILE A 296 3.23 12.53 -5.42
CA ILE A 296 2.36 13.67 -5.76
C ILE A 296 2.26 13.91 -7.28
N LEU A 297 3.32 13.57 -8.01
CA LEU A 297 3.37 13.69 -9.47
C LEU A 297 3.05 12.34 -10.15
N PHE A 298 3.62 11.25 -9.64
CA PHE A 298 3.53 9.95 -10.30
C PHE A 298 2.15 9.31 -10.21
N LEU A 299 1.41 9.44 -9.10
CA LEU A 299 0.07 8.84 -8.98
C LEU A 299 -0.94 9.46 -9.96
N PRO A 300 -1.05 10.80 -10.10
CA PRO A 300 -1.90 11.37 -11.13
C PRO A 300 -1.49 10.98 -12.56
N LEU A 301 -0.18 10.85 -12.83
CA LEU A 301 0.32 10.40 -14.14
C LEU A 301 -0.04 8.93 -14.39
N CYS A 302 0.06 8.06 -13.39
CA CYS A 302 -0.41 6.67 -13.49
C CYS A 302 -1.93 6.63 -13.73
N ALA A 303 -2.72 7.41 -12.97
CA ALA A 303 -4.16 7.50 -13.18
C ALA A 303 -4.50 7.98 -14.60
N LEU A 304 -3.77 8.98 -15.13
CA LEU A 304 -3.91 9.43 -16.51
C LEU A 304 -3.63 8.30 -17.51
N ALA A 305 -2.54 7.55 -17.30
CA ALA A 305 -2.21 6.41 -18.16
C ALA A 305 -3.32 5.34 -18.16
N LEU A 306 -3.99 5.12 -17.02
CA LEU A 306 -5.09 4.16 -16.92
C LEU A 306 -6.37 4.62 -17.68
N THR A 307 -6.55 5.92 -17.94
CA THR A 307 -7.68 6.43 -18.74
C THR A 307 -7.50 6.22 -20.24
N MET A 308 -6.32 5.80 -20.70
CA MET A 308 -6.03 5.55 -22.11
C MET A 308 -6.50 4.16 -22.59
N PHE A 309 -6.95 3.33 -21.66
CA PHE A 309 -7.42 1.95 -21.87
C PHE A 309 -8.84 1.75 -21.37
#